data_59c55d94ed2bb2c9ec9095d70c9874a2
#
_entry.id   59c55d94ed2bb2c9ec9095d70c9874a2
#
_cell.length_a   1.000
_cell.length_b   1.000
_cell.length_c   1.000
_cell.angle_alpha   90.00
_cell.angle_beta   90.00
_cell.angle_gamma   90.00
#
_symmetry.space_group_name_H-M   'P 1'
#
loop_
_entity.id
_entity.type
_entity.pdbx_description
1 polymer ?
#
loop_
_entity_poly.entity_id
_entity_poly.type
_entity_poly.pdbx_seq_one_letter_code
_entity_poly.pdbx_strand_id
1 'polypeptide(L)'
;MPTFSTPTPIDLAIKMPVGAIEIVASDRDDTVVTVSPTNLAKAVDVRGAQETKVDFDGQRLTITGPRPRFSFVGPFESVDVKVEVPTGSRLTAENSGGPVSTVGRLGATRIKSSMVDLDTTADLWVRAMNGNVTVVNADGGAEITADHGQIRIGTVTGDAILKASHGSVTVAQSGGNVDAKLSYGDLLITKALASVAAKTAYGSIDLLEISSGSIQVESGYGKVTIGVRPGVPAWLDLSSKDGRVRNELGADAAPDSTEQTVAVRARTQFGDITIQHAH
;
A
#
# COMPACT_ATOMS: atom_id res chain seq x y z
N MET A 1 4.67 -30.56 -9.70
CA MET A 1 5.06 -29.13 -9.76
C MET A 1 5.44 -28.83 -11.19
N PRO A 2 4.63 -28.08 -11.94
CA PRO A 2 5.04 -27.61 -13.27
C PRO A 2 6.18 -26.60 -13.17
N THR A 3 7.17 -26.76 -14.04
CA THR A 3 8.33 -25.88 -14.16
C THR A 3 8.41 -25.42 -15.62
N PHE A 4 8.67 -24.14 -15.82
CA PHE A 4 8.74 -23.49 -17.12
C PHE A 4 10.08 -22.77 -17.27
N SER A 5 10.72 -22.85 -18.42
CA SER A 5 11.92 -22.06 -18.70
C SER A 5 11.50 -20.61 -18.95
N THR A 6 11.98 -19.70 -18.12
CA THR A 6 11.65 -18.27 -18.16
C THR A 6 12.91 -17.42 -17.90
N PRO A 7 13.84 -17.34 -18.86
CA PRO A 7 15.10 -16.62 -18.68
C PRO A 7 14.93 -15.10 -18.57
N THR A 8 13.72 -14.60 -18.77
CA THR A 8 13.35 -13.18 -18.65
C THR A 8 12.10 -13.04 -17.77
N PRO A 9 11.88 -11.86 -17.16
CA PRO A 9 10.67 -11.59 -16.39
C PRO A 9 9.39 -11.86 -17.19
N ILE A 10 8.39 -12.42 -16.55
CA ILE A 10 7.12 -12.84 -17.14
C ILE A 10 5.93 -12.03 -16.60
N ASP A 11 4.77 -12.19 -17.25
CA ASP A 11 3.48 -11.75 -16.74
C ASP A 11 2.82 -12.88 -15.95
N LEU A 12 2.62 -12.68 -14.65
CA LEU A 12 1.93 -13.63 -13.78
C LEU A 12 0.51 -13.16 -13.51
N ALA A 13 -0.49 -13.95 -13.89
CA ALA A 13 -1.89 -13.72 -13.65
C ALA A 13 -2.47 -14.85 -12.77
N ILE A 14 -2.92 -14.51 -11.57
CA ILE A 14 -3.47 -15.49 -10.62
C ILE A 14 -4.88 -15.08 -10.22
N LYS A 15 -5.80 -16.02 -10.32
CA LYS A 15 -7.18 -15.84 -9.86
C LYS A 15 -7.62 -17.01 -9.00
N MET A 16 -7.74 -16.76 -7.70
CA MET A 16 -8.08 -17.78 -6.70
C MET A 16 -9.34 -17.39 -5.94
N PRO A 17 -10.25 -18.33 -5.65
CA PRO A 17 -11.40 -18.05 -4.79
C PRO A 17 -11.00 -17.90 -3.33
N VAL A 18 -10.26 -18.87 -2.78
CA VAL A 18 -9.83 -18.91 -1.36
C VAL A 18 -8.49 -19.64 -1.26
N GLY A 19 -7.63 -19.21 -0.35
CA GLY A 19 -6.32 -19.76 -0.04
C GLY A 19 -5.23 -18.72 -0.03
N ALA A 20 -4.01 -19.11 0.28
CA ALA A 20 -2.85 -18.22 0.27
C ALA A 20 -2.19 -18.19 -1.10
N ILE A 21 -1.73 -17.00 -1.50
CA ILE A 21 -0.88 -16.82 -2.67
C ILE A 21 0.48 -16.30 -2.18
N GLU A 22 1.53 -17.07 -2.43
CA GLU A 22 2.92 -16.70 -2.13
C GLU A 22 3.72 -16.60 -3.43
N ILE A 23 4.36 -15.45 -3.65
CA ILE A 23 5.21 -15.21 -4.81
C ILE A 23 6.63 -14.95 -4.33
N VAL A 24 7.58 -15.68 -4.87
CA VAL A 24 9.01 -15.50 -4.59
C VAL A 24 9.72 -15.09 -5.87
N ALA A 25 10.12 -13.82 -5.94
CA ALA A 25 10.91 -13.28 -7.05
C ALA A 25 12.40 -13.34 -6.69
N SER A 26 13.19 -14.00 -7.50
CA SER A 26 14.63 -14.17 -7.28
C SER A 26 15.39 -14.18 -8.60
N ASP A 27 16.72 -14.16 -8.52
CA ASP A 27 17.58 -14.29 -9.71
C ASP A 27 17.58 -15.74 -10.18
N ARG A 28 16.67 -16.04 -11.12
CA ARG A 28 16.45 -17.39 -11.68
C ARG A 28 16.02 -17.28 -13.14
N ASP A 29 16.17 -18.38 -13.88
CA ASP A 29 15.85 -18.49 -15.30
C ASP A 29 14.66 -19.45 -15.57
N ASP A 30 13.97 -19.85 -14.53
CA ASP A 30 12.79 -20.70 -14.58
C ASP A 30 11.65 -20.17 -13.70
N THR A 31 10.45 -20.67 -13.92
CA THR A 31 9.28 -20.44 -13.07
C THR A 31 8.76 -21.77 -12.55
N VAL A 32 8.60 -21.86 -11.24
CA VAL A 32 8.09 -23.05 -10.57
C VAL A 32 6.76 -22.75 -9.91
N VAL A 33 5.76 -23.60 -10.16
CA VAL A 33 4.43 -23.47 -9.57
C VAL A 33 4.14 -24.64 -8.64
N THR A 34 3.77 -24.33 -7.41
CA THR A 34 3.27 -25.30 -6.45
C THR A 34 1.83 -25.00 -6.12
N VAL A 35 0.94 -25.94 -6.37
CA VAL A 35 -0.47 -25.86 -6.00
C VAL A 35 -0.74 -26.95 -4.98
N SER A 36 -1.26 -26.58 -3.82
CA SER A 36 -1.54 -27.51 -2.72
C SER A 36 -2.89 -27.22 -2.06
N PRO A 37 -3.60 -28.26 -1.58
CA PRO A 37 -4.78 -28.02 -0.76
C PRO A 37 -4.36 -27.36 0.55
N THR A 38 -5.09 -26.37 1.02
CA THR A 38 -4.82 -25.74 2.33
C THR A 38 -4.96 -26.75 3.47
N ASN A 39 -5.86 -27.74 3.31
CA ASN A 39 -6.02 -28.83 4.26
C ASN A 39 -6.14 -30.18 3.54
N LEU A 40 -5.10 -31.00 3.66
CA LEU A 40 -5.06 -32.36 3.07
C LEU A 40 -6.15 -33.30 3.58
N ALA A 41 -6.69 -33.09 4.77
CA ALA A 41 -7.77 -33.91 5.33
C ALA A 41 -9.16 -33.54 4.77
N LYS A 42 -9.28 -32.41 4.05
CA LYS A 42 -10.53 -31.99 3.42
C LYS A 42 -10.57 -32.38 1.95
N ALA A 43 -11.42 -33.34 1.58
CA ALA A 43 -11.57 -33.79 0.20
C ALA A 43 -11.94 -32.65 -0.77
N VAL A 44 -12.60 -31.60 -0.30
CA VAL A 44 -12.96 -30.42 -1.12
C VAL A 44 -11.72 -29.61 -1.49
N ASP A 45 -10.76 -29.42 -0.57
CA ASP A 45 -9.51 -28.69 -0.81
C ASP A 45 -8.60 -29.49 -1.77
N VAL A 46 -8.52 -30.81 -1.56
CA VAL A 46 -7.76 -31.74 -2.43
C VAL A 46 -8.29 -31.67 -3.87
N ARG A 47 -9.62 -31.73 -4.04
CA ARG A 47 -10.25 -31.57 -5.34
C ARG A 47 -9.99 -30.19 -5.94
N GLY A 48 -10.09 -29.12 -5.15
CA GLY A 48 -9.81 -27.77 -5.59
C GLY A 48 -8.38 -27.61 -6.12
N ALA A 49 -7.40 -28.21 -5.45
CA ALA A 49 -6.02 -28.20 -5.92
C ALA A 49 -5.86 -28.97 -7.25
N GLN A 50 -6.57 -30.09 -7.43
CA GLN A 50 -6.56 -30.86 -8.68
C GLN A 50 -7.29 -30.14 -9.84
N GLU A 51 -8.33 -29.35 -9.56
CA GLU A 51 -9.08 -28.58 -10.54
C GLU A 51 -8.41 -27.24 -10.90
N THR A 52 -7.39 -26.80 -10.14
CA THR A 52 -6.63 -25.59 -10.42
C THR A 52 -5.82 -25.73 -11.70
N LYS A 53 -6.02 -24.81 -12.62
CA LYS A 53 -5.35 -24.81 -13.93
C LYS A 53 -4.13 -23.92 -13.90
N VAL A 54 -3.06 -24.40 -14.53
CA VAL A 54 -1.80 -23.69 -14.71
C VAL A 54 -1.46 -23.73 -16.20
N ASP A 55 -1.54 -22.59 -16.86
CA ASP A 55 -1.32 -22.43 -18.30
C ASP A 55 -0.20 -21.42 -18.55
N PHE A 56 0.78 -21.79 -19.38
CA PHE A 56 1.90 -20.92 -19.77
C PHE A 56 2.02 -20.84 -21.29
N ASP A 57 2.03 -19.62 -21.85
CA ASP A 57 2.11 -19.39 -23.29
C ASP A 57 3.49 -18.94 -23.79
N GLY A 58 4.51 -19.01 -22.92
CA GLY A 58 5.89 -18.56 -23.20
C GLY A 58 6.22 -17.18 -22.64
N GLN A 59 5.23 -16.35 -22.33
CA GLN A 59 5.42 -15.02 -21.74
C GLN A 59 4.51 -14.76 -20.54
N ARG A 60 3.30 -15.33 -20.56
CA ARG A 60 2.31 -15.16 -19.51
C ARG A 60 2.02 -16.50 -18.83
N LEU A 61 2.12 -16.53 -17.53
CA LEU A 61 1.67 -17.64 -16.69
C LEU A 61 0.32 -17.28 -16.07
N THR A 62 -0.68 -18.12 -16.36
CA THR A 62 -2.04 -17.93 -15.82
C THR A 62 -2.38 -19.09 -14.88
N ILE A 63 -2.75 -18.75 -13.65
CA ILE A 63 -3.20 -19.71 -12.64
C ILE A 63 -4.65 -19.39 -12.29
N THR A 64 -5.54 -20.35 -12.56
CA THR A 64 -6.97 -20.20 -12.30
C THR A 64 -7.44 -21.28 -11.34
N GLY A 65 -7.89 -20.88 -10.17
CA GLY A 65 -8.47 -21.75 -9.17
C GLY A 65 -9.81 -22.35 -9.59
N PRO A 66 -10.34 -23.28 -8.79
CA PRO A 66 -11.60 -23.95 -9.08
C PRO A 66 -12.75 -22.94 -9.18
N ARG A 67 -13.73 -23.25 -10.02
CA ARG A 67 -14.95 -22.42 -10.11
C ARG A 67 -15.74 -22.55 -8.81
N PRO A 68 -16.17 -21.44 -8.18
CA PRO A 68 -17.02 -21.53 -7.01
C PRO A 68 -18.27 -22.32 -7.33
N ARG A 69 -18.49 -23.42 -6.64
CA ARG A 69 -19.75 -24.17 -6.75
C ARG A 69 -20.78 -23.51 -5.85
N PHE A 70 -21.93 -23.18 -6.41
CA PHE A 70 -23.05 -22.67 -5.63
C PHE A 70 -23.50 -23.76 -4.65
N SER A 71 -23.08 -23.63 -3.39
CA SER A 71 -23.57 -24.45 -2.29
C SER A 71 -24.08 -23.51 -1.21
N PHE A 72 -25.35 -23.60 -0.88
CA PHE A 72 -25.93 -22.85 0.24
C PHE A 72 -25.42 -23.33 1.60
N VAL A 73 -24.83 -24.52 1.66
CA VAL A 73 -24.32 -25.15 2.89
C VAL A 73 -23.13 -26.04 2.53
N GLY A 74 -21.92 -25.54 2.68
CA GLY A 74 -20.73 -26.33 2.47
C GLY A 74 -19.43 -25.52 2.54
N PRO A 75 -18.33 -26.14 2.96
CA PRO A 75 -17.04 -25.47 3.00
C PRO A 75 -16.60 -25.11 1.58
N PHE A 76 -16.11 -23.89 1.38
CA PHE A 76 -15.45 -23.47 0.16
C PHE A 76 -14.13 -24.22 -0.01
N GLU A 77 -13.76 -24.49 -1.26
CA GLU A 77 -12.46 -25.07 -1.62
C GLU A 77 -11.37 -24.03 -1.31
N SER A 78 -10.37 -24.43 -0.53
CA SER A 78 -9.23 -23.57 -0.20
C SER A 78 -7.95 -24.19 -0.75
N VAL A 79 -7.21 -23.42 -1.57
CA VAL A 79 -6.05 -23.89 -2.31
C VAL A 79 -4.93 -22.87 -2.17
N ASP A 80 -3.78 -23.31 -1.72
CA ASP A 80 -2.59 -22.51 -1.60
C ASP A 80 -1.74 -22.61 -2.86
N VAL A 81 -1.28 -21.46 -3.34
CA VAL A 81 -0.46 -21.34 -4.55
C VAL A 81 0.84 -20.65 -4.19
N LYS A 82 1.96 -21.34 -4.44
CA LYS A 82 3.29 -20.75 -4.38
C LYS A 82 3.88 -20.69 -5.78
N VAL A 83 4.38 -19.52 -6.17
CA VAL A 83 5.04 -19.32 -7.47
C VAL A 83 6.40 -18.69 -7.25
N GLU A 84 7.41 -19.33 -7.79
CA GLU A 84 8.77 -18.80 -7.85
C GLU A 84 9.03 -18.29 -9.25
N VAL A 85 9.44 -17.02 -9.41
CA VAL A 85 9.57 -16.32 -10.69
C VAL A 85 10.88 -15.55 -10.79
N PRO A 86 11.33 -15.22 -12.00
CA PRO A 86 12.43 -14.27 -12.19
C PRO A 86 12.11 -12.89 -11.61
N THR A 87 13.14 -12.26 -11.03
CA THR A 87 13.08 -10.86 -10.55
C THR A 87 12.54 -9.92 -11.62
N GLY A 88 11.67 -8.98 -11.25
CA GLY A 88 11.06 -8.02 -12.17
C GLY A 88 9.82 -8.54 -12.91
N SER A 89 9.37 -9.76 -12.65
CA SER A 89 8.11 -10.30 -13.20
C SER A 89 6.91 -9.46 -12.74
N ARG A 90 5.95 -9.23 -13.64
CA ARG A 90 4.73 -8.46 -13.33
C ARG A 90 3.67 -9.36 -12.69
N LEU A 91 2.95 -8.84 -11.72
CA LEU A 91 1.93 -9.60 -10.98
C LEU A 91 0.54 -8.98 -11.13
N THR A 92 -0.43 -9.80 -11.52
CA THR A 92 -1.85 -9.50 -11.35
C THR A 92 -2.48 -10.64 -10.55
N ALA A 93 -2.89 -10.35 -9.31
CA ALA A 93 -3.50 -11.34 -8.43
C ALA A 93 -4.90 -10.91 -7.98
N GLU A 94 -5.87 -11.79 -8.12
CA GLU A 94 -7.21 -11.68 -7.56
C GLU A 94 -7.45 -12.86 -6.61
N ASN A 95 -7.58 -12.57 -5.31
CA ASN A 95 -7.87 -13.55 -4.28
C ASN A 95 -9.06 -13.10 -3.44
N SER A 96 -10.18 -13.81 -3.52
CA SER A 96 -11.40 -13.41 -2.81
C SER A 96 -11.33 -13.68 -1.30
N GLY A 97 -10.56 -14.68 -0.88
CA GLY A 97 -10.43 -15.03 0.54
C GLY A 97 -9.06 -15.63 0.85
N GLY A 98 -8.19 -14.83 1.43
CA GLY A 98 -6.86 -15.24 1.85
C GLY A 98 -5.82 -14.15 1.62
N PRO A 99 -4.60 -14.36 2.11
CA PRO A 99 -3.49 -13.42 1.94
C PRO A 99 -2.83 -13.56 0.57
N VAL A 100 -2.22 -12.47 0.13
CA VAL A 100 -1.22 -12.46 -0.94
C VAL A 100 0.08 -11.92 -0.35
N SER A 101 1.14 -12.70 -0.41
CA SER A 101 2.46 -12.33 0.06
C SER A 101 3.50 -12.43 -1.05
N THR A 102 4.48 -11.52 -1.03
CA THR A 102 5.60 -11.54 -1.98
C THR A 102 6.92 -11.38 -1.27
N VAL A 103 7.93 -12.00 -1.80
CA VAL A 103 9.33 -11.88 -1.36
C VAL A 103 10.17 -11.56 -2.59
N GLY A 104 11.10 -10.61 -2.46
CA GLY A 104 11.93 -10.13 -3.55
C GLY A 104 11.27 -9.04 -4.40
N ARG A 105 11.89 -8.72 -5.51
CA ARG A 105 11.53 -7.57 -6.35
C ARG A 105 10.65 -7.99 -7.53
N LEU A 106 9.44 -7.48 -7.56
CA LEU A 106 8.50 -7.61 -8.68
C LEU A 106 8.50 -6.36 -9.58
N GLY A 107 8.02 -6.51 -10.79
CA GLY A 107 7.65 -5.43 -11.69
C GLY A 107 6.33 -4.77 -11.26
N ALA A 108 5.59 -4.21 -12.23
CA ALA A 108 4.29 -3.62 -11.94
C ALA A 108 3.34 -4.67 -11.32
N THR A 109 2.73 -4.31 -10.19
CA THR A 109 1.95 -5.24 -9.36
C THR A 109 0.54 -4.73 -9.16
N ARG A 110 -0.45 -5.59 -9.43
CA ARG A 110 -1.87 -5.30 -9.24
C ARG A 110 -2.54 -6.40 -8.42
N ILE A 111 -3.06 -6.06 -7.25
CA ILE A 111 -3.63 -7.05 -6.32
C ILE A 111 -5.02 -6.63 -5.84
N LYS A 112 -5.95 -7.59 -5.89
CA LYS A 112 -7.21 -7.56 -5.15
C LYS A 112 -7.22 -8.74 -4.19
N SER A 113 -7.23 -8.46 -2.89
CA SER A 113 -7.18 -9.51 -1.87
C SER A 113 -7.77 -9.03 -0.55
N SER A 114 -7.91 -9.93 0.42
CA SER A 114 -8.28 -9.55 1.78
C SER A 114 -7.09 -8.95 2.53
N MET A 115 -5.91 -9.55 2.45
CA MET A 115 -4.68 -9.13 3.11
C MET A 115 -3.52 -9.16 2.11
N VAL A 116 -2.64 -8.16 2.18
CA VAL A 116 -1.53 -8.01 1.24
C VAL A 116 -0.25 -7.68 1.99
N ASP A 117 0.80 -8.46 1.74
CA ASP A 117 2.13 -8.27 2.31
C ASP A 117 3.18 -8.32 1.18
N LEU A 118 3.72 -7.18 0.83
CA LEU A 118 4.62 -7.00 -0.30
C LEU A 118 6.00 -6.55 0.15
N ASP A 119 7.02 -7.19 -0.42
CA ASP A 119 8.40 -6.74 -0.28
C ASP A 119 8.66 -5.54 -1.21
N THR A 120 9.17 -5.76 -2.40
CA THR A 120 9.54 -4.68 -3.33
C THR A 120 8.80 -4.81 -4.65
N THR A 121 8.27 -3.70 -5.13
CA THR A 121 7.58 -3.65 -6.43
C THR A 121 7.91 -2.36 -7.18
N ALA A 122 7.74 -2.35 -8.50
CA ALA A 122 7.74 -1.12 -9.28
C ALA A 122 6.45 -0.31 -9.00
N ASP A 123 5.58 -0.15 -9.98
CA ASP A 123 4.27 0.48 -9.75
C ASP A 123 3.32 -0.48 -9.02
N LEU A 124 2.54 0.07 -8.10
CA LEU A 124 1.66 -0.70 -7.24
C LEU A 124 0.20 -0.24 -7.32
N TRP A 125 -0.70 -1.19 -7.54
CA TRP A 125 -2.11 -0.99 -7.33
C TRP A 125 -2.68 -2.10 -6.42
N VAL A 126 -3.27 -1.71 -5.28
CA VAL A 126 -3.86 -2.64 -4.32
C VAL A 126 -5.27 -2.22 -3.96
N ARG A 127 -6.17 -3.19 -3.93
CA ARG A 127 -7.48 -3.07 -3.28
C ARG A 127 -7.64 -4.20 -2.26
N ALA A 128 -7.64 -3.84 -0.97
CA ALA A 128 -7.89 -4.75 0.14
C ALA A 128 -9.27 -4.47 0.75
N MET A 129 -10.05 -5.54 0.99
CA MET A 129 -11.39 -5.39 1.56
C MET A 129 -11.36 -5.47 3.10
N ASN A 130 -10.76 -6.50 3.65
CA ASN A 130 -10.80 -6.79 5.10
C ASN A 130 -9.45 -7.29 5.59
N GLY A 131 -8.47 -6.43 5.73
CA GLY A 131 -7.15 -6.83 6.22
C GLY A 131 -6.09 -5.77 5.93
N ASN A 132 -4.93 -6.00 6.49
CA ASN A 132 -3.84 -5.05 6.38
C ASN A 132 -3.16 -5.12 5.01
N VAL A 133 -2.65 -3.98 4.59
CA VAL A 133 -1.74 -3.86 3.46
C VAL A 133 -0.39 -3.40 3.99
N THR A 134 0.62 -4.23 3.83
CA THR A 134 2.01 -3.90 4.16
C THR A 134 2.83 -3.92 2.89
N VAL A 135 3.60 -2.87 2.66
CA VAL A 135 4.51 -2.72 1.52
C VAL A 135 5.85 -2.24 2.05
N VAL A 136 6.92 -2.98 1.81
CA VAL A 136 8.26 -2.54 2.22
C VAL A 136 8.73 -1.43 1.29
N ASN A 137 8.75 -1.67 -0.04
CA ASN A 137 9.16 -0.66 -1.01
C ASN A 137 8.27 -0.66 -2.26
N ALA A 138 7.87 0.54 -2.70
CA ALA A 138 7.35 0.80 -4.03
C ALA A 138 8.32 1.76 -4.74
N ASP A 139 9.04 1.25 -5.75
CA ASP A 139 10.04 2.04 -6.48
C ASP A 139 9.41 2.99 -7.50
N GLY A 140 8.16 2.76 -7.88
CA GLY A 140 7.31 3.63 -8.67
C GLY A 140 6.20 4.28 -7.85
N GLY A 141 5.05 4.50 -8.47
CA GLY A 141 3.84 5.01 -7.81
C GLY A 141 3.08 3.93 -7.06
N ALA A 142 2.27 4.34 -6.07
CA ALA A 142 1.43 3.44 -5.29
C ALA A 142 -0.01 3.94 -5.21
N GLU A 143 -0.98 3.16 -5.67
CA GLU A 143 -2.40 3.39 -5.44
C GLU A 143 -2.96 2.27 -4.55
N ILE A 144 -3.31 2.59 -3.31
CA ILE A 144 -3.78 1.61 -2.32
C ILE A 144 -5.14 2.04 -1.76
N THR A 145 -6.10 1.13 -1.84
CA THR A 145 -7.40 1.28 -1.20
C THR A 145 -7.62 0.14 -0.22
N ALA A 146 -7.88 0.46 1.06
CA ALA A 146 -8.26 -0.49 2.09
C ALA A 146 -9.60 -0.09 2.71
N ASP A 147 -10.59 -1.01 2.69
CA ASP A 147 -11.89 -0.73 3.28
C ASP A 147 -11.82 -0.90 4.81
N HIS A 148 -11.25 -2.02 5.29
CA HIS A 148 -11.01 -2.29 6.72
C HIS A 148 -9.60 -2.84 6.89
N GLY A 149 -8.80 -2.18 7.72
CA GLY A 149 -7.41 -2.59 8.00
C GLY A 149 -6.43 -1.44 7.84
N GLN A 150 -5.21 -1.69 8.22
CA GLN A 150 -4.14 -0.68 8.21
C GLN A 150 -3.36 -0.74 6.90
N ILE A 151 -2.95 0.43 6.43
CA ILE A 151 -1.99 0.56 5.33
C ILE A 151 -0.63 0.95 5.94
N ARG A 152 0.40 0.16 5.69
CA ARG A 152 1.78 0.45 6.08
C ARG A 152 2.67 0.40 4.86
N ILE A 153 3.39 1.49 4.60
CA ILE A 153 4.35 1.61 3.51
C ILE A 153 5.69 2.05 4.11
N GLY A 154 6.74 1.31 3.83
CA GLY A 154 8.10 1.73 4.15
C GLY A 154 8.51 2.90 3.27
N THR A 155 8.79 2.64 2.01
CA THR A 155 9.18 3.68 1.06
C THR A 155 8.30 3.64 -0.19
N VAL A 156 7.89 4.81 -0.67
CA VAL A 156 7.32 5.00 -2.00
C VAL A 156 8.11 6.09 -2.71
N THR A 157 8.68 5.78 -3.88
CA THR A 157 9.54 6.71 -4.62
C THR A 157 8.71 7.65 -5.50
N GLY A 158 7.68 7.14 -6.15
CA GLY A 158 6.74 7.91 -6.97
C GLY A 158 5.57 8.49 -6.17
N ASP A 159 4.53 8.89 -6.86
CA ASP A 159 3.32 9.44 -6.25
C ASP A 159 2.50 8.35 -5.53
N ALA A 160 1.89 8.71 -4.40
CA ALA A 160 1.07 7.80 -3.61
C ALA A 160 -0.37 8.29 -3.50
N ILE A 161 -1.33 7.43 -3.85
CA ILE A 161 -2.77 7.65 -3.66
C ILE A 161 -3.27 6.62 -2.66
N LEU A 162 -3.64 7.08 -1.45
CA LEU A 162 -3.97 6.22 -0.32
C LEU A 162 -5.40 6.48 0.14
N LYS A 163 -6.23 5.44 0.18
CA LYS A 163 -7.62 5.52 0.61
C LYS A 163 -7.89 4.48 1.69
N ALA A 164 -8.35 4.91 2.86
CA ALA A 164 -8.73 4.02 3.94
C ALA A 164 -10.11 4.42 4.50
N SER A 165 -11.04 3.45 4.58
CA SER A 165 -12.35 3.71 5.20
C SER A 165 -12.26 3.56 6.71
N HIS A 166 -11.72 2.43 7.20
CA HIS A 166 -11.51 2.15 8.63
C HIS A 166 -10.13 1.56 8.84
N GLY A 167 -9.22 2.35 9.40
CA GLY A 167 -7.85 1.95 9.67
C GLY A 167 -6.86 3.08 9.47
N SER A 168 -5.73 2.98 10.13
CA SER A 168 -4.67 3.98 10.05
C SER A 168 -3.80 3.77 8.81
N VAL A 169 -3.22 4.86 8.33
CA VAL A 169 -2.24 4.87 7.24
C VAL A 169 -0.90 5.35 7.78
N THR A 170 0.13 4.56 7.57
CA THR A 170 1.52 4.90 7.96
C THR A 170 2.42 4.80 6.74
N VAL A 171 3.16 5.87 6.45
CA VAL A 171 4.18 5.93 5.40
C VAL A 171 5.48 6.39 6.05
N ALA A 172 6.53 5.57 5.97
CA ALA A 172 7.81 5.98 6.54
C ALA A 172 8.49 7.04 5.65
N GLN A 173 8.53 6.84 4.33
CA GLN A 173 9.09 7.84 3.42
C GLN A 173 8.32 7.92 2.10
N SER A 174 8.00 9.14 1.65
CA SER A 174 7.50 9.40 0.30
C SER A 174 8.46 10.32 -0.47
N GLY A 175 8.84 9.89 -1.66
CA GLY A 175 9.63 10.67 -2.62
C GLY A 175 8.77 11.59 -3.47
N GLY A 176 7.63 11.08 -3.96
CA GLY A 176 6.63 11.81 -4.74
C GLY A 176 5.50 12.41 -3.91
N ASN A 177 4.49 12.93 -4.60
CA ASN A 177 3.32 13.52 -3.97
C ASN A 177 2.43 12.47 -3.29
N VAL A 178 1.81 12.85 -2.17
CA VAL A 178 0.88 11.98 -1.45
C VAL A 178 -0.53 12.58 -1.48
N ASP A 179 -1.52 11.83 -1.96
CA ASP A 179 -2.96 12.11 -1.80
C ASP A 179 -3.55 11.03 -0.87
N ALA A 180 -3.86 11.39 0.38
CA ALA A 180 -4.38 10.48 1.39
C ALA A 180 -5.80 10.88 1.83
N LYS A 181 -6.75 9.93 1.71
CA LYS A 181 -8.15 10.12 2.12
C LYS A 181 -8.58 9.03 3.07
N LEU A 182 -8.90 9.44 4.31
CA LEU A 182 -9.35 8.54 5.37
C LEU A 182 -10.75 8.95 5.84
N SER A 183 -11.57 7.97 6.21
CA SER A 183 -12.82 8.27 6.91
C SER A 183 -12.64 8.14 8.43
N TYR A 184 -12.12 7.01 8.90
CA TYR A 184 -11.84 6.74 10.33
C TYR A 184 -10.44 6.15 10.46
N GLY A 185 -9.52 6.91 11.02
CA GLY A 185 -8.15 6.48 11.26
C GLY A 185 -7.14 7.63 11.16
N ASP A 186 -5.99 7.39 11.73
CA ASP A 186 -4.90 8.36 11.76
C ASP A 186 -4.00 8.21 10.53
N LEU A 187 -3.45 9.31 10.08
CA LEU A 187 -2.39 9.35 9.08
C LEU A 187 -1.07 9.73 9.74
N LEU A 188 -0.07 8.91 9.55
CA LEU A 188 1.31 9.20 9.95
C LEU A 188 2.21 9.12 8.71
N ILE A 189 2.89 10.21 8.39
CA ILE A 189 3.99 10.23 7.42
C ILE A 189 5.25 10.67 8.15
N THR A 190 6.25 9.78 8.20
CA THR A 190 7.48 10.11 8.91
C THR A 190 8.32 11.11 8.12
N LYS A 191 8.43 10.92 6.79
CA LYS A 191 9.20 11.83 5.93
C LYS A 191 8.52 12.03 4.58
N ALA A 192 8.16 13.27 4.26
CA ALA A 192 7.63 13.66 2.98
C ALA A 192 8.60 14.60 2.25
N LEU A 193 9.05 14.19 1.07
CA LEU A 193 10.01 14.94 0.25
C LEU A 193 9.33 15.81 -0.82
N ALA A 194 8.00 15.69 -0.98
CA ALA A 194 7.19 16.42 -1.95
C ALA A 194 5.86 16.85 -1.33
N SER A 195 4.89 17.24 -2.15
CA SER A 195 3.61 17.75 -1.68
C SER A 195 2.76 16.67 -1.01
N VAL A 196 1.98 17.05 0.00
CA VAL A 196 1.03 16.18 0.69
C VAL A 196 -0.35 16.82 0.68
N ALA A 197 -1.34 16.12 0.14
CA ALA A 197 -2.76 16.42 0.28
C ALA A 197 -3.39 15.32 1.13
N ALA A 198 -3.84 15.65 2.34
CA ALA A 198 -4.38 14.65 3.25
C ALA A 198 -5.70 15.10 3.88
N LYS A 199 -6.67 14.19 3.95
CA LYS A 199 -7.97 14.45 4.56
C LYS A 199 -8.44 13.26 5.38
N THR A 200 -8.88 13.52 6.62
CA THR A 200 -9.56 12.54 7.45
C THR A 200 -10.85 13.13 8.03
N ALA A 201 -11.90 12.31 8.15
CA ALA A 201 -13.09 12.78 8.85
C ALA A 201 -12.92 12.64 10.38
N TYR A 202 -12.38 11.51 10.84
CA TYR A 202 -12.12 11.20 12.25
C TYR A 202 -10.73 10.58 12.39
N GLY A 203 -9.79 11.34 12.94
CA GLY A 203 -8.42 10.90 13.17
C GLY A 203 -7.43 12.07 13.11
N SER A 204 -6.24 11.80 13.59
CA SER A 204 -5.15 12.76 13.59
C SER A 204 -4.33 12.66 12.31
N ILE A 205 -3.66 13.77 11.94
CA ILE A 205 -2.71 13.81 10.84
C ILE A 205 -1.37 14.26 11.41
N ASP A 206 -0.40 13.37 11.40
CA ASP A 206 0.94 13.62 11.87
C ASP A 206 1.94 13.51 10.69
N LEU A 207 2.55 14.62 10.30
CA LEU A 207 3.64 14.71 9.33
C LEU A 207 4.90 15.07 10.10
N LEU A 208 5.80 14.11 10.33
CA LEU A 208 6.93 14.33 11.25
C LEU A 208 8.06 15.16 10.63
N GLU A 209 8.32 14.99 9.34
CA GLU A 209 9.27 15.81 8.59
C GLU A 209 8.75 16.13 7.20
N ILE A 210 8.57 17.42 6.92
CA ILE A 210 8.33 17.94 5.57
C ILE A 210 9.49 18.83 5.15
N SER A 211 9.88 18.77 3.87
CA SER A 211 11.04 19.50 3.36
C SER A 211 10.77 20.38 2.15
N SER A 212 9.70 20.14 1.41
CA SER A 212 9.37 20.92 0.20
C SER A 212 7.89 20.76 -0.20
N GLY A 213 7.45 21.58 -1.12
CA GLY A 213 6.16 21.46 -1.78
C GLY A 213 4.98 22.13 -1.03
N SER A 214 3.76 21.74 -1.43
CA SER A 214 2.52 22.23 -0.85
C SER A 214 1.91 21.18 0.06
N ILE A 215 1.70 21.51 1.32
CA ILE A 215 1.10 20.65 2.33
C ILE A 215 -0.33 21.13 2.59
N GLN A 216 -1.32 20.35 2.22
CA GLN A 216 -2.73 20.65 2.42
C GLN A 216 -3.35 19.55 3.26
N VAL A 217 -3.67 19.83 4.53
CA VAL A 217 -4.20 18.83 5.45
C VAL A 217 -5.51 19.32 6.08
N GLU A 218 -6.49 18.42 6.12
CA GLU A 218 -7.79 18.66 6.71
C GLU A 218 -8.20 17.51 7.62
N SER A 219 -8.54 17.82 8.88
CA SER A 219 -9.19 16.89 9.79
C SER A 219 -10.57 17.39 10.21
N GLY A 220 -11.57 16.52 10.25
CA GLY A 220 -12.85 16.85 10.88
C GLY A 220 -12.72 16.83 12.39
N TYR A 221 -12.29 15.70 12.95
CA TYR A 221 -12.10 15.47 14.38
C TYR A 221 -10.73 14.82 14.61
N GLY A 222 -9.78 15.62 15.09
CA GLY A 222 -8.44 15.15 15.41
C GLY A 222 -7.41 16.28 15.38
N LYS A 223 -6.26 15.99 15.97
CA LYS A 223 -5.13 16.93 15.98
C LYS A 223 -4.38 16.87 14.64
N VAL A 224 -3.73 17.97 14.30
CA VAL A 224 -2.80 18.05 13.17
C VAL A 224 -1.44 18.46 13.70
N THR A 225 -0.41 17.63 13.48
CA THR A 225 0.99 17.94 13.86
C THR A 225 1.85 17.93 12.60
N ILE A 226 2.61 18.98 12.39
CA ILE A 226 3.49 19.10 11.22
C ILE A 226 4.88 19.54 11.69
N GLY A 227 5.89 18.70 11.39
CA GLY A 227 7.29 19.00 11.60
C GLY A 227 7.91 19.57 10.32
N VAL A 228 8.39 20.80 10.37
CA VAL A 228 9.11 21.41 9.25
C VAL A 228 10.60 21.18 9.45
N ARG A 229 11.28 20.73 8.40
CA ARG A 229 12.73 20.51 8.44
C ARG A 229 13.44 21.81 8.83
N PRO A 230 14.40 21.78 9.79
CA PRO A 230 15.16 22.97 10.17
C PRO A 230 15.84 23.63 8.97
N GLY A 231 15.77 24.97 8.89
CA GLY A 231 16.32 25.76 7.80
C GLY A 231 15.46 25.82 6.54
N VAL A 232 14.25 25.26 6.55
CA VAL A 232 13.30 25.39 5.44
C VAL A 232 12.26 26.45 5.78
N PRO A 233 12.18 27.60 5.06
CA PRO A 233 11.17 28.62 5.28
C PRO A 233 9.76 28.09 4.97
N ALA A 234 8.80 28.39 5.85
CA ALA A 234 7.44 27.92 5.74
C ALA A 234 6.41 29.05 5.68
N TRP A 235 5.51 28.99 4.68
CA TRP A 235 4.30 29.80 4.65
C TRP A 235 3.17 29.04 5.33
N LEU A 236 2.48 29.68 6.29
CA LEU A 236 1.50 29.02 7.13
C LEU A 236 0.11 29.66 6.96
N ASP A 237 -0.88 28.84 6.59
CA ASP A 237 -2.32 29.15 6.62
C ASP A 237 -3.00 28.09 7.52
N LEU A 238 -3.14 28.41 8.81
CA LEU A 238 -3.59 27.48 9.85
C LEU A 238 -4.92 27.94 10.42
N SER A 239 -5.90 27.03 10.51
CA SER A 239 -7.20 27.34 11.08
C SER A 239 -7.81 26.16 11.81
N SER A 240 -8.09 26.31 13.10
CA SER A 240 -8.94 25.41 13.86
C SER A 240 -10.24 26.14 14.23
N LYS A 241 -11.38 25.48 14.04
CA LYS A 241 -12.68 26.04 14.43
C LYS A 241 -12.88 25.92 15.94
N ASP A 242 -12.49 24.79 16.51
CA ASP A 242 -12.61 24.48 17.93
C ASP A 242 -11.37 23.72 18.41
N GLY A 243 -10.35 24.48 18.78
CA GLY A 243 -9.02 24.03 19.19
C GLY A 243 -8.00 25.17 19.17
N ARG A 244 -6.78 24.86 19.51
CA ARG A 244 -5.67 25.81 19.58
C ARG A 244 -4.74 25.65 18.40
N VAL A 245 -4.27 26.76 17.86
CA VAL A 245 -3.20 26.79 16.86
C VAL A 245 -1.92 27.20 17.55
N ARG A 246 -0.89 26.34 17.50
CA ARG A 246 0.44 26.59 18.05
C ARG A 246 1.46 26.58 16.92
N ASN A 247 2.19 27.66 16.80
CA ASN A 247 3.34 27.77 15.92
C ASN A 247 4.60 27.82 16.80
N GLU A 248 5.38 26.76 16.76
CA GLU A 248 6.65 26.60 17.51
C GLU A 248 7.88 26.81 16.61
N LEU A 249 7.67 27.21 15.34
CA LEU A 249 8.75 27.65 14.47
C LEU A 249 9.19 29.04 14.90
N GLY A 250 10.49 29.29 14.97
CA GLY A 250 11.04 30.62 15.17
C GLY A 250 10.67 31.57 14.04
N ALA A 251 10.94 32.87 14.22
CA ALA A 251 10.87 33.84 13.14
C ALA A 251 12.13 33.69 12.27
N ASP A 252 12.00 32.98 11.16
CA ASP A 252 13.06 32.90 10.17
C ASP A 252 13.09 34.16 9.29
N ALA A 253 14.27 34.51 8.77
CA ALA A 253 14.39 35.56 7.78
C ALA A 253 13.58 35.21 6.51
N ALA A 254 13.14 36.23 5.78
CA ALA A 254 12.45 36.00 4.52
C ALA A 254 13.37 35.17 3.58
N PRO A 255 12.85 34.11 2.93
CA PRO A 255 13.67 33.25 2.08
C PRO A 255 14.20 34.02 0.88
N ASP A 256 15.43 33.69 0.48
CA ASP A 256 15.96 34.10 -0.80
C ASP A 256 15.22 33.40 -1.94
N SER A 257 15.13 34.01 -3.12
CA SER A 257 14.35 33.52 -4.28
C SER A 257 14.79 32.12 -4.80
N THR A 258 15.90 31.60 -4.31
CA THR A 258 16.47 30.30 -4.68
C THR A 258 16.27 29.21 -3.61
N GLU A 259 15.75 29.56 -2.44
CA GLU A 259 15.53 28.60 -1.35
C GLU A 259 14.27 27.77 -1.57
N GLN A 260 14.36 26.47 -1.23
CA GLN A 260 13.18 25.61 -1.17
C GLN A 260 12.28 26.07 -0.03
N THR A 261 11.03 26.37 -0.35
CA THR A 261 10.04 26.78 0.63
C THR A 261 8.93 25.72 0.73
N VAL A 262 8.26 25.69 1.87
CA VAL A 262 7.08 24.88 2.11
C VAL A 262 5.87 25.77 2.32
N ALA A 263 4.78 25.49 1.59
CA ALA A 263 3.50 26.14 1.82
C ALA A 263 2.58 25.17 2.59
N VAL A 264 2.23 25.52 3.83
CA VAL A 264 1.39 24.69 4.71
C VAL A 264 0.02 25.31 4.86
N ARG A 265 -1.01 24.59 4.46
CA ARG A 265 -2.40 24.86 4.78
C ARG A 265 -2.94 23.73 5.63
N ALA A 266 -3.23 24.01 6.90
CA ALA A 266 -3.78 23.02 7.82
C ALA A 266 -5.10 23.49 8.42
N ARG A 267 -6.11 22.65 8.38
CA ARG A 267 -7.45 22.94 8.88
C ARG A 267 -7.98 21.79 9.72
N THR A 268 -8.59 22.10 10.85
CA THR A 268 -9.39 21.15 11.62
C THR A 268 -10.68 21.81 12.11
N GLN A 269 -11.75 21.00 12.23
CA GLN A 269 -12.98 21.50 12.86
C GLN A 269 -12.88 21.39 14.39
N PHE A 270 -12.41 20.23 14.89
CA PHE A 270 -12.27 19.93 16.31
C PHE A 270 -10.91 19.31 16.57
N GLY A 271 -10.01 20.05 17.19
CA GLY A 271 -8.65 19.61 17.52
C GLY A 271 -7.61 20.71 17.41
N ASP A 272 -6.46 20.45 17.98
CA ASP A 272 -5.32 21.37 17.98
C ASP A 272 -4.51 21.22 16.68
N ILE A 273 -3.91 22.31 16.22
CA ILE A 273 -2.90 22.33 15.15
C ILE A 273 -1.57 22.76 15.78
N THR A 274 -0.54 21.94 15.60
CA THR A 274 0.81 22.25 16.05
C THR A 274 1.77 22.20 14.86
N ILE A 275 2.52 23.28 14.66
CA ILE A 275 3.63 23.32 13.70
C ILE A 275 4.91 23.48 14.51
N GLN A 276 5.91 22.63 14.26
CA GLN A 276 7.16 22.58 14.99
C GLN A 276 8.32 22.25 14.06
N HIS A 277 9.57 22.38 14.55
CA HIS A 277 10.70 21.82 13.83
C HIS A 277 10.67 20.29 13.88
N ALA A 278 11.04 19.65 12.77
CA ALA A 278 11.24 18.20 12.75
C ALA A 278 12.39 17.81 13.68
N HIS A 279 12.22 16.70 14.39
CA HIS A 279 13.19 16.19 15.37
C HIS A 279 14.06 15.07 14.78
#